data_18c473520d693806d35439dd12e73629
#
_entry.id   18c473520d693806d35439dd12e73629
#
_cell.length_a   1.000
_cell.length_b   1.000
_cell.length_c   1.000
_cell.angle_alpha   90.00
_cell.angle_beta   90.00
_cell.angle_gamma   90.00
#
_symmetry.space_group_name_H-M   'P 1'
#
loop_
_entity.id
_entity.type
_entity.pdbx_description
1 polymer ?
#
loop_
_entity_poly.entity_id
_entity_poly.type
_entity_poly.pdbx_seq_one_letter_code
_entity_poly.pdbx_strand_id
1 'polypeptide(L)'
;MKFHKENNNVITMICAYKNINIPYGVVDMGVNGAIEQMKEKPLISFLTNTGIYIVEPEVIDDIEDGEVIGFPDIVEREKQKGKKVAVFPVSENDWMDMGQFPELEKMRIKLYGE
;
A
#
# COMPACT_ATOMS: atom_id res chain seq x y z
N MET A 1 -13.82 5.40 7.07
CA MET A 1 -13.25 4.10 7.47
C MET A 1 -12.85 4.12 8.92
N LYS A 2 -13.29 3.11 9.66
CA LYS A 2 -13.07 3.06 11.11
C LYS A 2 -11.59 2.99 11.50
N PHE A 3 -10.83 2.11 10.84
CA PHE A 3 -9.39 1.98 11.07
C PHE A 3 -8.66 3.31 10.89
N HIS A 4 -8.98 4.04 9.84
CA HIS A 4 -8.36 5.32 9.53
C HIS A 4 -8.60 6.34 10.65
N LYS A 5 -9.86 6.43 11.11
CA LYS A 5 -10.24 7.39 12.14
C LYS A 5 -9.71 7.00 13.51
N GLU A 6 -9.80 5.73 13.88
CA GLU A 6 -9.35 5.25 15.21
C GLU A 6 -7.86 5.43 15.40
N ASN A 7 -7.07 5.37 14.33
CA ASN A 7 -5.64 5.49 14.41
C ASN A 7 -5.12 6.90 14.12
N ASN A 8 -6.03 7.83 13.85
CA ASN A 8 -5.68 9.22 13.52
C ASN A 8 -4.71 9.30 12.33
N ASN A 9 -4.91 8.45 11.34
CA ASN A 9 -4.09 8.45 10.14
C ASN A 9 -4.42 9.64 9.27
N VAL A 10 -3.41 10.26 8.66
CA VAL A 10 -3.65 11.25 7.61
C VAL A 10 -3.76 10.58 6.25
N ILE A 11 -3.10 9.45 6.08
CA ILE A 11 -3.22 8.62 4.87
C ILE A 11 -3.34 7.17 5.30
N THR A 12 -4.31 6.46 4.75
CA THR A 12 -4.41 5.01 4.87
C THR A 12 -4.41 4.42 3.46
N MET A 13 -3.41 3.59 3.19
CA MET A 13 -3.32 2.85 1.92
C MET A 13 -3.96 1.50 2.10
N ILE A 14 -4.88 1.15 1.20
CA ILE A 14 -5.44 -0.20 1.19
C ILE A 14 -4.56 -1.06 0.30
N CYS A 15 -3.98 -2.09 0.90
CA CYS A 15 -3.06 -3.00 0.21
C CYS A 15 -3.59 -4.42 0.26
N ALA A 16 -3.46 -5.13 -0.85
CA ALA A 16 -3.90 -6.51 -0.93
C ALA A 16 -2.73 -7.47 -0.80
N TYR A 17 -2.95 -8.56 -0.07
CA TYR A 17 -1.96 -9.63 -0.01
C TYR A 17 -1.91 -10.37 -1.33
N LYS A 18 -0.70 -10.55 -1.84
CA LYS A 18 -0.42 -11.41 -2.98
C LYS A 18 0.47 -12.56 -2.52
N ASN A 19 0.16 -13.75 -3.00
CA ASN A 19 0.92 -14.95 -2.70
C ASN A 19 1.45 -15.52 -4.00
N ILE A 20 2.76 -15.79 -4.05
CA ILE A 20 3.40 -16.39 -5.21
C ILE A 20 4.10 -17.65 -4.78
N ASN A 21 3.77 -18.77 -5.43
CA ASN A 21 4.47 -20.03 -5.23
C ASN A 21 5.69 -20.04 -6.14
N ILE A 22 6.86 -20.18 -5.55
CA ILE A 22 8.09 -20.35 -6.32
C ILE A 22 8.29 -21.85 -6.55
N PRO A 23 8.32 -22.31 -7.82
CA PRO A 23 8.38 -23.75 -8.11
C PRO A 23 9.80 -24.34 -7.99
N TYR A 24 10.72 -23.61 -7.39
CA TYR A 24 12.11 -23.99 -7.25
C TYR A 24 12.57 -23.81 -5.82
N GLY A 25 13.68 -24.46 -5.48
CA GLY A 25 14.37 -24.12 -4.24
C GLY A 25 14.96 -22.73 -4.36
N VAL A 26 14.84 -21.95 -3.29
CA VAL A 26 15.41 -20.60 -3.23
C VAL A 26 16.59 -20.61 -2.29
N VAL A 27 17.71 -20.05 -2.74
CA VAL A 27 18.97 -20.04 -2.00
C VAL A 27 19.37 -18.60 -1.72
N ASP A 28 19.64 -18.30 -0.44
CA ASP A 28 20.20 -17.01 -0.05
C ASP A 28 21.70 -17.15 0.10
N MET A 29 22.44 -16.37 -0.67
CA MET A 29 23.89 -16.42 -0.68
C MET A 29 24.48 -15.32 0.20
N GLY A 30 25.38 -15.70 1.06
CA GLY A 30 26.11 -14.77 1.90
C GLY A 30 27.48 -14.44 1.34
N VAL A 31 28.37 -13.99 2.22
CA VAL A 31 29.73 -13.58 1.87
C VAL A 31 30.52 -14.79 1.34
N ASN A 32 31.28 -14.56 0.27
CA ASN A 32 32.15 -15.60 -0.35
C ASN A 32 31.38 -16.83 -0.82
N GLY A 33 30.15 -16.68 -1.22
CA GLY A 33 29.34 -17.76 -1.74
C GLY A 33 28.79 -18.71 -0.69
N ALA A 34 28.85 -18.35 0.58
CA ALA A 34 28.26 -19.17 1.63
C ALA A 34 26.75 -19.25 1.49
N ILE A 35 26.18 -20.41 1.77
CA ILE A 35 24.73 -20.58 1.78
C ILE A 35 24.24 -20.16 3.15
N GLU A 36 23.46 -19.05 3.21
CA GLU A 36 22.87 -18.61 4.45
C GLU A 36 21.56 -19.31 4.76
N GLN A 37 20.73 -19.52 3.74
CA GLN A 37 19.43 -20.15 3.92
C GLN A 37 19.00 -20.81 2.63
N MET A 38 18.27 -21.91 2.75
CA MET A 38 17.62 -22.58 1.63
C MET A 38 16.15 -22.79 1.97
N LYS A 39 15.28 -22.49 1.01
CA LYS A 39 13.85 -22.72 1.15
C LYS A 39 13.37 -23.52 -0.04
N GLU A 40 12.73 -24.66 0.22
CA GLU A 40 12.19 -25.51 -0.84
C GLU A 40 10.81 -25.05 -1.24
N LYS A 41 10.66 -24.65 -2.51
CA LYS A 41 9.38 -24.23 -3.09
C LYS A 41 8.57 -23.30 -2.16
N PRO A 42 9.14 -22.16 -1.76
CA PRO A 42 8.51 -21.29 -0.78
C PRO A 42 7.30 -20.58 -1.34
N LEU A 43 6.34 -20.28 -0.44
CA LEU A 43 5.27 -19.33 -0.72
C LEU A 43 5.74 -17.96 -0.28
N ILE A 44 5.80 -17.02 -1.22
CA ILE A 44 6.19 -15.66 -0.94
C ILE A 44 4.94 -14.79 -0.87
N SER A 45 4.78 -14.09 0.25
CA SER A 45 3.64 -13.20 0.48
C SER A 45 4.13 -11.77 0.57
N PHE A 46 3.41 -10.85 -0.08
CA PHE A 46 3.73 -9.42 -0.01
C PHE A 46 2.47 -8.59 -0.18
N LEU A 47 2.54 -7.34 0.27
CA LEU A 47 1.45 -6.40 0.12
C LEU A 47 1.64 -5.60 -1.17
N THR A 48 0.55 -5.46 -1.93
CA THR A 48 0.54 -4.66 -3.14
C THR A 48 -0.41 -3.49 -2.98
N ASN A 49 -0.03 -2.36 -3.56
CA ASN A 49 -0.88 -1.17 -3.58
C ASN A 49 -2.08 -1.42 -4.49
N THR A 50 -3.29 -1.33 -3.94
CA THR A 50 -4.51 -1.53 -4.72
C THR A 50 -4.91 -0.29 -5.51
N GLY A 51 -4.31 0.86 -5.19
CA GLY A 51 -4.70 2.13 -5.77
C GLY A 51 -5.85 2.81 -5.04
N ILE A 52 -6.25 2.30 -3.88
CA ILE A 52 -7.28 2.94 -3.05
C ILE A 52 -6.62 3.53 -1.81
N TYR A 53 -6.91 4.80 -1.57
CA TYR A 53 -6.35 5.55 -0.46
C TYR A 53 -7.45 6.31 0.27
N ILE A 54 -7.31 6.44 1.58
CA ILE A 54 -8.12 7.34 2.37
C ILE A 54 -7.19 8.45 2.85
N VAL A 55 -7.51 9.69 2.49
CA VAL A 55 -6.61 10.83 2.67
C VAL A 55 -7.36 11.94 3.38
N GLU A 56 -6.78 12.48 4.43
CA GLU A 56 -7.35 13.65 5.10
C GLU A 56 -7.18 14.91 4.23
N PRO A 57 -8.13 15.85 4.30
CA PRO A 57 -8.04 17.07 3.48
C PRO A 57 -6.75 17.87 3.69
N GLU A 58 -6.17 17.82 4.89
CA GLU A 58 -4.93 18.54 5.17
C GLU A 58 -3.77 18.11 4.28
N VAL A 59 -3.76 16.84 3.87
CA VAL A 59 -2.72 16.32 2.97
C VAL A 59 -2.86 16.97 1.59
N ILE A 60 -4.09 17.13 1.12
CA ILE A 60 -4.35 17.76 -0.18
C ILE A 60 -3.96 19.24 -0.12
N ASP A 61 -4.23 19.89 1.01
CA ASP A 61 -3.88 21.30 1.20
C ASP A 61 -2.37 21.54 1.19
N ASP A 62 -1.58 20.51 1.53
CA ASP A 62 -0.11 20.59 1.49
C ASP A 62 0.46 20.54 0.08
N ILE A 63 -0.36 20.21 -0.91
CA ILE A 63 0.08 20.16 -2.30
C ILE A 63 -0.15 21.54 -2.92
N GLU A 64 0.92 22.14 -3.46
CA GLU A 64 0.82 23.44 -4.09
C GLU A 64 0.12 23.39 -5.44
N ASP A 65 -0.54 24.48 -5.81
CA ASP A 65 -1.21 24.58 -7.10
C ASP A 65 -0.20 24.39 -8.23
N GLY A 66 -0.52 23.49 -9.15
CA GLY A 66 0.35 23.18 -10.28
C GLY A 66 1.52 22.27 -9.94
N GLU A 67 1.63 21.84 -8.70
CA GLU A 67 2.68 20.91 -8.30
C GLU A 67 2.45 19.54 -8.93
N VAL A 68 3.49 19.00 -9.57
CA VAL A 68 3.45 17.64 -10.13
C VAL A 68 4.17 16.71 -9.16
N ILE A 69 3.39 15.90 -8.45
CA ILE A 69 3.93 15.02 -7.42
C ILE A 69 3.23 13.66 -7.47
N GLY A 70 3.99 12.58 -7.40
CA GLY A 70 3.45 11.23 -7.33
C GLY A 70 2.99 10.88 -5.92
N PHE A 71 2.07 9.94 -5.80
CA PHE A 71 1.54 9.54 -4.50
C PHE A 71 2.60 9.01 -3.54
N PRO A 72 3.58 8.19 -3.97
CA PRO A 72 4.65 7.76 -3.06
C PRO A 72 5.40 8.92 -2.42
N ASP A 73 5.61 10.00 -3.17
CA ASP A 73 6.29 11.18 -2.65
C ASP A 73 5.42 11.92 -1.62
N ILE A 74 4.10 11.93 -1.83
CA ILE A 74 3.16 12.51 -0.87
C ILE A 74 3.24 11.74 0.45
N VAL A 75 3.25 10.41 0.38
CA VAL A 75 3.37 9.55 1.56
C VAL A 75 4.66 9.85 2.33
N GLU A 76 5.79 9.94 1.63
CA GLU A 76 7.07 10.23 2.27
C GLU A 76 7.08 11.63 2.88
N ARG A 77 6.50 12.61 2.19
CA ARG A 77 6.41 13.98 2.70
C ARG A 77 5.66 14.02 4.03
N GLU A 78 4.51 13.35 4.10
CA GLU A 78 3.71 13.36 5.32
C GLU A 78 4.38 12.58 6.45
N LYS A 79 5.07 11.50 6.15
CA LYS A 79 5.87 10.76 7.12
C LYS A 79 6.95 11.64 7.73
N GLN A 80 7.65 12.40 6.90
CA GLN A 80 8.73 13.29 7.35
C GLN A 80 8.21 14.39 8.26
N LYS A 81 6.96 14.79 8.11
CA LYS A 81 6.30 15.75 8.99
C LYS A 81 5.87 15.15 10.33
N GLY A 82 6.11 13.85 10.53
CA GLY A 82 5.72 13.15 11.73
C GLY A 82 4.25 12.74 11.77
N LYS A 83 3.57 12.85 10.64
CA LYS A 83 2.16 12.47 10.54
C LYS A 83 2.03 10.97 10.32
N LYS A 84 0.91 10.41 10.74
CA LYS A 84 0.71 8.97 10.69
C LYS A 84 0.18 8.54 9.34
N VAL A 85 0.96 7.70 8.67
CA VAL A 85 0.61 7.05 7.41
C VAL A 85 0.61 5.56 7.66
N ALA A 86 -0.46 4.87 7.28
CA ALA A 86 -0.60 3.47 7.60
C ALA A 86 -1.14 2.65 6.43
N VAL A 87 -1.01 1.34 6.54
CA VAL A 87 -1.52 0.38 5.58
C VAL A 87 -2.67 -0.38 6.23
N PHE A 88 -3.75 -0.57 5.48
CA PHE A 88 -4.83 -1.46 5.86
C PHE A 88 -4.77 -2.68 4.94
N PRO A 89 -4.32 -3.84 5.44
CA PRO A 89 -4.21 -5.02 4.59
C PRO A 89 -5.55 -5.71 4.39
N VAL A 90 -5.81 -6.15 3.17
CA VAL A 90 -7.01 -6.92 2.83
C VAL A 90 -6.58 -8.15 2.03
N SER A 91 -7.42 -9.19 2.05
CA SER A 91 -7.20 -10.34 1.19
C SER A 91 -7.49 -9.97 -0.26
N GLU A 92 -6.99 -10.78 -1.19
CA GLU A 92 -7.25 -10.56 -2.60
C GLU A 92 -8.75 -10.65 -2.92
N ASN A 93 -9.46 -11.57 -2.27
CA ASN A 93 -10.91 -11.70 -2.44
C ASN A 93 -11.65 -10.48 -1.90
N ASP A 94 -11.26 -10.00 -0.72
CA ASP A 94 -11.86 -8.80 -0.13
C ASP A 94 -11.62 -7.57 -1.02
N TRP A 95 -10.46 -7.48 -1.62
CA TRP A 95 -10.15 -6.41 -2.56
C TRP A 95 -11.08 -6.45 -3.78
N MET A 96 -11.31 -7.62 -4.34
CA MET A 96 -12.21 -7.78 -5.47
C MET A 96 -13.64 -7.39 -5.11
N ASP A 97 -14.09 -7.78 -3.91
CA ASP A 97 -15.41 -7.43 -3.40
C ASP A 97 -15.55 -5.92 -3.19
N MET A 98 -14.53 -5.30 -2.66
CA MET A 98 -14.50 -3.85 -2.43
C MET A 98 -14.64 -3.06 -3.73
N GLY A 99 -14.07 -3.56 -4.80
CA GLY A 99 -14.13 -2.92 -6.12
C GLY A 99 -15.54 -2.85 -6.70
N GLN A 100 -16.49 -3.56 -6.12
CA GLN A 100 -17.88 -3.56 -6.57
C GLN A 100 -18.76 -2.55 -5.83
N PHE A 101 -18.22 -1.88 -4.80
CA PHE A 101 -18.99 -0.89 -4.05
C PHE A 101 -18.91 0.48 -4.74
N PRO A 102 -20.08 1.08 -5.07
CA PRO A 102 -20.08 2.37 -5.76
C PRO A 102 -19.35 3.50 -5.01
N GLU A 103 -19.41 3.50 -3.69
CA GLU A 103 -18.73 4.51 -2.88
C GLU A 103 -17.23 4.44 -3.06
N LEU A 104 -16.66 3.23 -3.11
CA LEU A 104 -15.22 3.06 -3.31
C LEU A 104 -14.81 3.47 -4.71
N GLU A 105 -15.63 3.18 -5.72
CA GLU A 105 -15.37 3.62 -7.09
C GLU A 105 -15.38 5.15 -7.18
N LYS A 106 -16.31 5.78 -6.52
CA LYS A 106 -16.37 7.26 -6.46
C LYS A 106 -15.13 7.84 -5.79
N MET A 107 -14.65 7.20 -4.71
CA MET A 107 -13.43 7.63 -4.04
C MET A 107 -12.22 7.50 -4.95
N ARG A 108 -12.11 6.39 -5.68
CA ARG A 108 -11.02 6.20 -6.64
C ARG A 108 -11.00 7.28 -7.71
N ILE A 109 -12.16 7.57 -8.29
CA ILE A 109 -12.30 8.62 -9.30
C ILE A 109 -11.88 9.96 -8.73
N LYS A 110 -12.34 10.27 -7.51
CA LYS A 110 -12.01 11.52 -6.85
C LYS A 110 -10.52 11.69 -6.59
N LEU A 111 -9.82 10.60 -6.23
CA LEU A 111 -8.39 10.63 -5.94
C LEU A 111 -7.53 10.63 -7.19
N TYR A 112 -7.98 10.01 -8.27
CA TYR A 112 -7.20 9.86 -9.51
C TYR A 112 -7.71 10.69 -10.67
N GLY A 113 -8.95 11.12 -10.64
CA GLY A 113 -9.59 11.87 -11.71
C GLY A 113 -9.39 13.37 -11.62
N GLU A 114 -8.69 13.81 -10.61
CA GLU A 114 -8.37 15.21 -10.43
C GLU A 114 -6.96 15.48 -10.94
#